data_673ea7a0a7034149d75e3eeee539e013
#
_entry.id   673ea7a0a7034149d75e3eeee539e013
#
_cell.length_a   1.000
_cell.length_b   1.000
_cell.length_c   1.000
_cell.angle_alpha   90.00
_cell.angle_beta   90.00
_cell.angle_gamma   90.00
#
_symmetry.space_group_name_H-M   'P 1'
#
loop_
_entity.id
_entity.type
_entity.pdbx_description
1 polymer ?
#
loop_
_entity_poly.entity_id
_entity_poly.type
_entity_poly.pdbx_seq_one_letter_code
_entity_poly.pdbx_strand_id
1 'polypeptide(L)'
;MIGGMFILFLVLLLLNVPIAFSLGASSLFYLLTSNMNAAVLAQKFYAGIDSFTLLCIPGFMLAGALMNGGGITRRILNFCNAFLGHFTGSLALVNIVASMVFAGISGTAIADVCSLGGMLIPAMVEDGYDDDFSVAVTAASSVVGPIIPPSVPMVIAGSCVSISVGKMFQAGIIPGVLLGLALCVPTYIISVKRHYPKHERSSWKKRLEVTKDAIWALLMPVILLGGILSGIFTPTEASIVTCVYSLIVGVFVYKVIMLSDVPRIVYPNMRSCSSIIILIGLANVFAFILTNERIPQKVATAILSMTTNRILVILLINFVLIFVGMFMESLAAILITFPVLLPVATAVGMNPVHFALMAILNLMIGLTTPPVGMCICTGAQIGGVSSWKAFKANMPFLITSLIVLMLVSFCEPITLWIPSLFA
;
A
#
# COMPACT_ATOMS: atom_id res chain seq x y z
N MET A 1 22.43 14.86 -22.17
CA MET A 1 22.25 13.41 -21.96
C MET A 1 21.15 13.12 -20.94
N ILE A 2 21.25 13.58 -19.69
CA ILE A 2 20.22 13.29 -18.66
C ILE A 2 18.82 13.82 -19.01
N GLY A 3 18.69 15.00 -19.61
CA GLY A 3 17.42 15.51 -20.11
C GLY A 3 16.77 14.60 -21.15
N GLY A 4 17.58 14.04 -22.08
CA GLY A 4 17.10 13.07 -23.06
C GLY A 4 16.58 11.77 -22.43
N MET A 5 17.22 11.30 -21.34
CA MET A 5 16.75 10.17 -20.54
C MET A 5 15.35 10.43 -19.95
N PHE A 6 15.13 11.59 -19.33
CA PHE A 6 13.83 11.96 -18.79
C PHE A 6 12.75 12.13 -19.87
N ILE A 7 13.12 12.77 -21.01
CA ILE A 7 12.19 12.93 -22.14
C ILE A 7 11.78 11.56 -22.67
N LEU A 8 12.74 10.65 -22.91
CA LEU A 8 12.47 9.30 -23.38
C LEU A 8 11.59 8.53 -22.37
N PHE A 9 11.89 8.64 -21.08
CA PHE A 9 11.08 8.03 -20.04
C PHE A 9 9.62 8.51 -20.07
N LEU A 10 9.40 9.83 -20.15
CA LEU A 10 8.06 10.40 -20.25
C LEU A 10 7.33 10.00 -21.54
N VAL A 11 8.03 10.02 -22.68
CA VAL A 11 7.45 9.60 -23.95
C VAL A 11 7.00 8.15 -23.91
N LEU A 12 7.83 7.24 -23.36
CA LEU A 12 7.47 5.82 -23.23
C LEU A 12 6.27 5.63 -22.29
N LEU A 13 6.17 6.41 -21.21
CA LEU A 13 4.99 6.39 -20.33
C LEU A 13 3.73 6.85 -21.06
N LEU A 14 3.81 7.93 -21.84
CA LEU A 14 2.68 8.43 -22.64
C LEU A 14 2.25 7.44 -23.73
N LEU A 15 3.19 6.65 -24.26
CA LEU A 15 2.92 5.53 -25.18
C LEU A 15 2.38 4.28 -24.46
N ASN A 16 2.09 4.37 -23.16
CA ASN A 16 1.56 3.27 -22.34
C ASN A 16 2.50 2.05 -22.24
N VAL A 17 3.82 2.27 -22.39
CA VAL A 17 4.82 1.23 -22.14
C VAL A 17 4.90 0.96 -20.64
N PRO A 18 4.94 -0.31 -20.18
CA PRO A 18 5.04 -0.61 -18.75
C PRO A 18 6.24 0.09 -18.11
N ILE A 19 6.04 0.65 -16.90
CA ILE A 19 7.00 1.53 -16.20
C ILE A 19 8.38 0.90 -16.07
N ALA A 20 8.45 -0.40 -15.76
CA ALA A 20 9.72 -1.12 -15.66
C ALA A 20 10.54 -1.00 -16.94
N PHE A 21 9.93 -1.28 -18.08
CA PHE A 21 10.61 -1.20 -19.39
C PHE A 21 10.94 0.25 -19.76
N SER A 22 10.09 1.21 -19.41
CA SER A 22 10.37 2.65 -19.62
C SER A 22 11.60 3.09 -18.84
N LEU A 23 11.75 2.66 -17.58
CA LEU A 23 12.95 2.90 -16.76
C LEU A 23 14.19 2.23 -17.36
N GLY A 24 14.05 0.97 -17.78
CA GLY A 24 15.15 0.21 -18.38
C GLY A 24 15.64 0.82 -19.69
N ALA A 25 14.72 1.12 -20.61
CA ALA A 25 15.05 1.69 -21.91
C ALA A 25 15.68 3.08 -21.80
N SER A 26 15.13 3.96 -20.94
CA SER A 26 15.69 5.30 -20.72
C SER A 26 17.06 5.24 -20.04
N SER A 27 17.27 4.29 -19.11
CA SER A 27 18.56 4.05 -18.49
C SER A 27 19.60 3.55 -19.49
N LEU A 28 19.21 2.59 -20.34
CA LEU A 28 20.09 2.07 -21.41
C LEU A 28 20.46 3.18 -22.40
N PHE A 29 19.50 4.01 -22.81
CA PHE A 29 19.75 5.17 -23.67
C PHE A 29 20.80 6.11 -23.04
N TYR A 30 20.66 6.41 -21.74
CA TYR A 30 21.64 7.24 -21.04
C TYR A 30 23.04 6.60 -21.04
N LEU A 31 23.15 5.31 -20.68
CA LEU A 31 24.43 4.60 -20.62
C LEU A 31 25.14 4.60 -21.98
N LEU A 32 24.41 4.35 -23.07
CA LEU A 32 24.95 4.34 -24.43
C LEU A 32 25.40 5.74 -24.90
N THR A 33 24.67 6.78 -24.54
CA THR A 33 25.00 8.16 -24.95
C THR A 33 26.07 8.83 -24.08
N SER A 34 26.28 8.34 -22.84
CA SER A 34 27.29 8.87 -21.92
C SER A 34 28.65 8.16 -21.99
N ASN A 35 28.86 7.29 -22.98
CA ASN A 35 30.05 6.44 -23.12
C ASN A 35 30.33 5.55 -21.88
N MET A 36 29.32 5.28 -21.06
CA MET A 36 29.43 4.32 -19.98
C MET A 36 29.27 2.90 -20.50
N ASN A 37 29.97 1.95 -19.87
CA ASN A 37 29.85 0.55 -20.26
C ASN A 37 28.41 0.05 -20.02
N ALA A 38 27.77 -0.50 -21.07
CA ALA A 38 26.42 -1.07 -20.96
C ALA A 38 26.32 -2.23 -19.94
N ALA A 39 27.42 -2.87 -19.59
CA ALA A 39 27.48 -3.88 -18.53
C ALA A 39 27.03 -3.34 -17.15
N VAL A 40 27.13 -2.01 -16.92
CA VAL A 40 26.61 -1.34 -15.71
C VAL A 40 25.13 -1.60 -15.53
N LEU A 41 24.35 -1.67 -16.63
CA LEU A 41 22.92 -2.00 -16.55
C LEU A 41 22.71 -3.37 -15.89
N ALA A 42 23.38 -4.40 -16.36
CA ALA A 42 23.25 -5.75 -15.78
C ALA A 42 23.76 -5.80 -14.32
N GLN A 43 24.89 -5.16 -14.03
CA GLN A 43 25.44 -5.12 -12.68
C GLN A 43 24.50 -4.44 -11.69
N LYS A 44 23.96 -3.26 -12.04
CA LYS A 44 23.07 -2.49 -11.17
C LYS A 44 21.67 -3.11 -11.07
N PHE A 45 21.20 -3.72 -12.17
CA PHE A 45 19.98 -4.52 -12.14
C PHE A 45 20.10 -5.67 -11.13
N TYR A 46 21.15 -6.48 -11.25
CA TYR A 46 21.39 -7.60 -10.35
C TYR A 46 21.56 -7.13 -8.89
N ALA A 47 22.39 -6.11 -8.65
CA ALA A 47 22.59 -5.55 -7.32
C ALA A 47 21.27 -5.00 -6.69
N GLY A 48 20.34 -4.52 -7.52
CA GLY A 48 19.04 -4.02 -7.05
C GLY A 48 18.10 -5.12 -6.58
N ILE A 49 18.21 -6.32 -7.12
CA ILE A 49 17.36 -7.46 -6.75
C ILE A 49 18.03 -8.42 -5.76
N ASP A 50 19.35 -8.38 -5.64
CA ASP A 50 20.12 -9.22 -4.73
C ASP A 50 20.08 -8.63 -3.29
N SER A 51 18.91 -8.74 -2.68
CA SER A 51 18.66 -8.27 -1.31
C SER A 51 17.83 -9.27 -0.55
N PHE A 52 18.35 -9.71 0.60
CA PHE A 52 17.65 -10.63 1.50
C PHE A 52 16.29 -10.07 1.95
N THR A 53 16.23 -8.77 2.17
CA THR A 53 14.99 -8.10 2.60
C THR A 53 13.89 -8.17 1.54
N LEU A 54 14.24 -8.13 0.25
CA LEU A 54 13.26 -8.21 -0.83
C LEU A 54 12.60 -9.58 -0.95
N LEU A 55 13.20 -10.64 -0.39
CA LEU A 55 12.61 -11.98 -0.36
C LEU A 55 11.31 -12.04 0.46
N CYS A 56 11.05 -11.07 1.35
CA CYS A 56 9.78 -11.03 2.05
C CYS A 56 8.60 -10.65 1.14
N ILE A 57 8.83 -9.99 -0.01
CA ILE A 57 7.76 -9.59 -0.94
C ILE A 57 7.02 -10.82 -1.50
N PRO A 58 7.70 -11.81 -2.16
CA PRO A 58 7.04 -13.02 -2.61
C PRO A 58 6.37 -13.77 -1.46
N GLY A 59 6.98 -13.78 -0.28
CA GLY A 59 6.42 -14.42 0.91
C GLY A 59 5.10 -13.79 1.35
N PHE A 60 5.05 -12.48 1.55
CA PHE A 60 3.80 -11.81 1.94
C PHE A 60 2.71 -11.88 0.86
N MET A 61 3.07 -11.73 -0.41
CA MET A 61 2.11 -11.86 -1.51
C MET A 61 1.51 -13.27 -1.57
N LEU A 62 2.33 -14.31 -1.39
CA LEU A 62 1.87 -15.69 -1.36
C LEU A 62 1.01 -15.97 -0.12
N ALA A 63 1.42 -15.49 1.06
CA ALA A 63 0.63 -15.60 2.27
C ALA A 63 -0.77 -15.01 2.09
N GLY A 64 -0.86 -13.79 1.51
CA GLY A 64 -2.11 -13.13 1.21
C GLY A 64 -3.02 -13.94 0.27
N ALA A 65 -2.44 -14.51 -0.78
CA ALA A 65 -3.20 -15.36 -1.71
C ALA A 65 -3.69 -16.66 -1.08
N LEU A 66 -2.85 -17.31 -0.27
CA LEU A 66 -3.23 -18.51 0.49
C LEU A 66 -4.35 -18.20 1.49
N MET A 67 -4.29 -17.06 2.16
CA MET A 67 -5.34 -16.63 3.08
C MET A 67 -6.67 -16.37 2.36
N ASN A 68 -6.61 -15.67 1.24
CA ASN A 68 -7.81 -15.40 0.45
C ASN A 68 -8.43 -16.69 -0.08
N GLY A 69 -7.63 -17.57 -0.70
CA GLY A 69 -8.04 -18.90 -1.16
C GLY A 69 -8.51 -19.82 -0.02
N GLY A 70 -7.95 -19.66 1.18
CA GLY A 70 -8.31 -20.41 2.40
C GLY A 70 -9.59 -19.98 3.10
N GLY A 71 -10.32 -18.99 2.54
CA GLY A 71 -11.58 -18.50 3.09
C GLY A 71 -11.42 -17.70 4.39
N ILE A 72 -10.21 -17.25 4.68
CA ILE A 72 -9.89 -16.42 5.85
C ILE A 72 -10.58 -15.07 5.73
N THR A 73 -10.55 -14.46 4.53
CA THR A 73 -11.22 -13.20 4.22
C THR A 73 -12.69 -13.20 4.63
N ARG A 74 -13.42 -14.22 4.23
CA ARG A 74 -14.85 -14.35 4.55
C ARG A 74 -15.11 -14.43 6.05
N ARG A 75 -14.22 -15.10 6.81
CA ARG A 75 -14.34 -15.20 8.27
C ARG A 75 -14.07 -13.88 8.98
N ILE A 76 -13.08 -13.13 8.49
CA ILE A 76 -12.81 -11.77 9.00
C ILE A 76 -14.02 -10.86 8.72
N LEU A 77 -14.61 -10.90 7.52
CA LEU A 77 -15.81 -10.13 7.19
C LEU A 77 -16.99 -10.50 8.10
N ASN A 78 -17.24 -11.79 8.32
CA ASN A 78 -18.28 -12.26 9.23
C ASN A 78 -18.05 -11.80 10.67
N PHE A 79 -16.79 -11.85 11.13
CA PHE A 79 -16.40 -11.34 12.45
C PHE A 79 -16.68 -9.84 12.56
N CYS A 80 -16.18 -9.03 11.63
CA CYS A 80 -16.43 -7.58 11.61
C CYS A 80 -17.94 -7.28 11.59
N ASN A 81 -18.70 -7.98 10.77
CA ASN A 81 -20.15 -7.78 10.66
C ASN A 81 -20.91 -8.15 11.96
N ALA A 82 -20.49 -9.19 12.67
CA ALA A 82 -21.10 -9.57 13.95
C ALA A 82 -20.96 -8.48 15.03
N PHE A 83 -19.90 -7.67 14.96
CA PHE A 83 -19.63 -6.58 15.91
C PHE A 83 -20.15 -5.23 15.42
N LEU A 84 -20.08 -4.94 14.13
CA LEU A 84 -20.42 -3.64 13.54
C LEU A 84 -21.80 -3.61 12.88
N GLY A 85 -22.42 -4.75 12.64
CA GLY A 85 -23.66 -4.87 11.87
C GLY A 85 -24.84 -4.04 12.41
N HIS A 86 -24.82 -3.68 13.69
CA HIS A 86 -25.89 -2.89 14.31
C HIS A 86 -25.77 -1.37 14.12
N PHE A 87 -24.69 -0.88 13.54
CA PHE A 87 -24.54 0.53 13.20
C PHE A 87 -25.20 0.84 11.85
N THR A 88 -25.69 2.08 11.69
CA THR A 88 -26.17 2.56 10.39
C THR A 88 -25.00 2.60 9.40
N GLY A 89 -25.17 2.02 8.22
CA GLY A 89 -24.07 1.88 7.27
C GLY A 89 -23.09 0.76 7.64
N SER A 90 -23.58 -0.30 8.26
CA SER A 90 -22.77 -1.38 8.82
C SER A 90 -21.78 -1.99 7.84
N LEU A 91 -22.21 -2.34 6.60
CA LEU A 91 -21.32 -2.96 5.61
C LEU A 91 -20.20 -2.01 5.16
N ALA A 92 -20.46 -0.70 5.11
CA ALA A 92 -19.43 0.27 4.79
C ALA A 92 -18.38 0.41 5.92
N LEU A 93 -18.81 0.37 7.18
CA LEU A 93 -17.90 0.33 8.34
C LEU A 93 -17.14 -1.00 8.39
N VAL A 94 -17.80 -2.10 8.11
CA VAL A 94 -17.16 -3.43 7.98
C VAL A 94 -16.09 -3.42 6.90
N ASN A 95 -16.32 -2.76 5.78
CA ASN A 95 -15.35 -2.61 4.70
C ASN A 95 -14.06 -1.94 5.20
N ILE A 96 -14.16 -0.82 5.92
CA ILE A 96 -12.99 -0.12 6.47
C ILE A 96 -12.26 -0.98 7.50
N VAL A 97 -12.99 -1.51 8.50
CA VAL A 97 -12.37 -2.31 9.57
C VAL A 97 -11.78 -3.61 9.02
N ALA A 98 -12.46 -4.24 8.07
CA ALA A 98 -11.92 -5.41 7.37
C ALA A 98 -10.64 -5.05 6.62
N SER A 99 -10.59 -3.91 5.90
CA SER A 99 -9.37 -3.44 5.24
C SER A 99 -8.22 -3.21 6.24
N MET A 100 -8.51 -2.68 7.43
CA MET A 100 -7.49 -2.52 8.49
C MET A 100 -6.95 -3.88 8.99
N VAL A 101 -7.82 -4.87 9.18
CA VAL A 101 -7.41 -6.23 9.61
C VAL A 101 -6.74 -6.97 8.47
N PHE A 102 -7.21 -6.77 7.24
CA PHE A 102 -6.72 -7.40 6.02
C PHE A 102 -5.43 -6.75 5.49
N ALA A 103 -5.11 -5.55 5.94
CA ALA A 103 -3.92 -4.79 5.57
C ALA A 103 -2.65 -5.63 5.63
N GLY A 104 -2.50 -6.42 6.69
CA GLY A 104 -1.40 -7.35 6.87
C GLY A 104 -1.33 -8.52 5.87
N ILE A 105 -2.24 -8.60 4.90
CA ILE A 105 -2.44 -9.77 4.06
C ILE A 105 -2.14 -9.48 2.59
N SER A 106 -2.71 -8.42 2.02
CA SER A 106 -2.61 -8.15 0.58
C SER A 106 -1.38 -7.33 0.20
N GLY A 107 -0.93 -6.46 1.09
CA GLY A 107 0.25 -5.61 0.94
C GLY A 107 0.16 -4.52 -0.13
N THR A 108 -0.91 -4.46 -0.96
CA THR A 108 -1.12 -3.41 -1.98
C THR A 108 -2.57 -2.95 -2.04
N ALA A 109 -2.79 -1.64 -2.25
CA ALA A 109 -4.13 -1.05 -2.29
C ALA A 109 -5.00 -1.62 -3.43
N ILE A 110 -4.43 -1.84 -4.61
CA ILE A 110 -5.18 -2.38 -5.76
C ILE A 110 -5.64 -3.82 -5.50
N ALA A 111 -4.78 -4.64 -4.88
CA ALA A 111 -5.15 -6.01 -4.52
C ALA A 111 -6.30 -6.05 -3.48
N ASP A 112 -6.32 -5.09 -2.55
CA ASP A 112 -7.42 -4.94 -1.60
C ASP A 112 -8.74 -4.57 -2.31
N VAL A 113 -8.71 -3.61 -3.24
CA VAL A 113 -9.91 -3.28 -4.05
C VAL A 113 -10.40 -4.50 -4.82
N CYS A 114 -9.49 -5.28 -5.42
CA CYS A 114 -9.89 -6.47 -6.17
C CYS A 114 -10.47 -7.56 -5.28
N SER A 115 -9.85 -7.83 -4.12
CA SER A 115 -10.25 -8.94 -3.23
C SER A 115 -11.45 -8.59 -2.37
N LEU A 116 -11.34 -7.55 -1.54
CA LEU A 116 -12.44 -7.10 -0.66
C LEU A 116 -13.54 -6.44 -1.46
N GLY A 117 -13.19 -5.59 -2.43
CA GLY A 117 -14.16 -4.90 -3.27
C GLY A 117 -14.97 -5.85 -4.14
N GLY A 118 -14.36 -6.91 -4.68
CA GLY A 118 -15.08 -7.95 -5.44
C GLY A 118 -16.17 -8.65 -4.64
N MET A 119 -16.05 -8.70 -3.30
CA MET A 119 -17.07 -9.28 -2.42
C MET A 119 -18.00 -8.21 -1.82
N LEU A 120 -17.46 -7.10 -1.37
CA LEU A 120 -18.22 -6.12 -0.58
C LEU A 120 -19.00 -5.12 -1.44
N ILE A 121 -18.49 -4.73 -2.62
CA ILE A 121 -19.23 -3.79 -3.50
C ILE A 121 -20.57 -4.39 -3.92
N PRO A 122 -20.64 -5.63 -4.51
CA PRO A 122 -21.91 -6.24 -4.82
C PRO A 122 -22.81 -6.43 -3.59
N ALA A 123 -22.26 -6.90 -2.47
CA ALA A 123 -23.01 -7.13 -1.25
C ALA A 123 -23.61 -5.82 -0.67
N MET A 124 -22.89 -4.71 -0.76
CA MET A 124 -23.41 -3.40 -0.34
C MET A 124 -24.53 -2.92 -1.26
N VAL A 125 -24.37 -3.08 -2.58
CA VAL A 125 -25.42 -2.71 -3.55
C VAL A 125 -26.68 -3.54 -3.35
N GLU A 126 -26.55 -4.85 -3.13
CA GLU A 126 -27.66 -5.75 -2.81
C GLU A 126 -28.37 -5.36 -1.49
N ASP A 127 -27.62 -4.86 -0.52
CA ASP A 127 -28.15 -4.38 0.77
C ASP A 127 -28.75 -2.96 0.70
N GLY A 128 -28.78 -2.34 -0.48
CA GLY A 128 -29.43 -1.05 -0.73
C GLY A 128 -28.52 0.17 -0.60
N TYR A 129 -27.20 0.00 -0.64
CA TYR A 129 -26.27 1.13 -0.76
C TYR A 129 -26.15 1.62 -2.21
N ASP A 130 -25.92 2.89 -2.39
CA ASP A 130 -25.59 3.43 -3.70
C ASP A 130 -24.30 2.82 -4.25
N ASP A 131 -24.28 2.52 -5.53
CA ASP A 131 -23.15 1.92 -6.24
C ASP A 131 -21.87 2.77 -6.17
N ASP A 132 -22.03 4.09 -6.37
CA ASP A 132 -20.93 5.07 -6.31
C ASP A 132 -20.31 5.17 -4.90
N PHE A 133 -21.13 5.15 -3.86
CA PHE A 133 -20.66 5.17 -2.48
C PHE A 133 -19.94 3.86 -2.11
N SER A 134 -20.48 2.72 -2.54
CA SER A 134 -19.89 1.40 -2.29
C SER A 134 -18.49 1.29 -2.91
N VAL A 135 -18.30 1.81 -4.12
CA VAL A 135 -17.00 1.91 -4.77
C VAL A 135 -16.08 2.89 -4.04
N ALA A 136 -16.60 4.07 -3.68
CA ALA A 136 -15.80 5.10 -3.03
C ALA A 136 -15.24 4.67 -1.68
N VAL A 137 -16.08 4.09 -0.81
CA VAL A 137 -15.63 3.62 0.51
C VAL A 137 -14.63 2.48 0.39
N THR A 138 -14.80 1.57 -0.58
CA THR A 138 -13.89 0.46 -0.83
C THR A 138 -12.53 0.97 -1.35
N ALA A 139 -12.53 1.90 -2.30
CA ALA A 139 -11.30 2.51 -2.80
C ALA A 139 -10.57 3.31 -1.71
N ALA A 140 -11.29 4.05 -0.86
CA ALA A 140 -10.71 4.80 0.24
C ALA A 140 -10.14 3.88 1.34
N SER A 141 -10.84 2.81 1.71
CA SER A 141 -10.39 1.86 2.74
C SER A 141 -9.18 1.05 2.29
N SER A 142 -9.04 0.76 0.98
CA SER A 142 -7.89 0.02 0.45
C SER A 142 -6.55 0.74 0.61
N VAL A 143 -6.57 2.08 0.75
CA VAL A 143 -5.36 2.88 1.03
C VAL A 143 -4.76 2.56 2.39
N VAL A 144 -5.57 2.08 3.34
CA VAL A 144 -5.11 1.71 4.70
C VAL A 144 -4.20 0.48 4.66
N GLY A 145 -4.48 -0.46 3.73
CA GLY A 145 -3.75 -1.72 3.60
C GLY A 145 -2.23 -1.55 3.53
N PRO A 146 -1.71 -0.79 2.58
CA PRO A 146 -0.27 -0.58 2.43
C PRO A 146 0.39 0.24 3.55
N ILE A 147 -0.36 0.79 4.50
CA ILE A 147 0.14 1.60 5.62
C ILE A 147 0.21 0.79 6.92
N ILE A 148 -0.71 -0.15 7.13
CA ILE A 148 -0.65 -1.09 8.27
C ILE A 148 0.25 -2.25 7.88
N PRO A 149 1.26 -2.61 8.71
CA PRO A 149 2.17 -3.71 8.38
C PRO A 149 1.47 -5.09 8.40
N PRO A 150 1.98 -6.06 7.59
CA PRO A 150 3.10 -5.94 6.65
C PRO A 150 2.70 -5.24 5.34
N SER A 151 3.61 -4.49 4.78
CA SER A 151 3.37 -3.64 3.62
C SER A 151 4.49 -3.78 2.59
N VAL A 152 4.15 -4.16 1.37
CA VAL A 152 5.10 -4.24 0.25
C VAL A 152 5.73 -2.86 -0.06
N PRO A 153 4.97 -1.75 -0.13
CA PRO A 153 5.53 -0.41 -0.27
C PRO A 153 6.57 -0.05 0.81
N MET A 154 6.35 -0.43 2.07
CA MET A 154 7.32 -0.18 3.13
C MET A 154 8.61 -0.99 2.96
N VAL A 155 8.50 -2.24 2.50
CA VAL A 155 9.68 -3.07 2.21
C VAL A 155 10.51 -2.45 1.10
N ILE A 156 9.86 -2.05 0.01
CA ILE A 156 10.52 -1.41 -1.14
C ILE A 156 11.14 -0.08 -0.73
N ALA A 157 10.41 0.75 0.00
CA ALA A 157 10.92 2.02 0.52
C ALA A 157 12.15 1.82 1.41
N GLY A 158 12.06 0.92 2.38
CA GLY A 158 13.17 0.60 3.28
C GLY A 158 14.40 0.09 2.54
N SER A 159 14.21 -0.79 1.56
CA SER A 159 15.30 -1.32 0.73
C SER A 159 15.93 -0.25 -0.18
N CYS A 160 15.09 0.63 -0.77
CA CYS A 160 15.53 1.66 -1.71
C CYS A 160 16.44 2.73 -1.05
N VAL A 161 16.14 3.08 0.20
CA VAL A 161 16.86 4.17 0.93
C VAL A 161 17.58 3.68 2.18
N SER A 162 17.82 2.37 2.30
CA SER A 162 18.56 1.72 3.39
C SER A 162 17.99 2.02 4.79
N ILE A 163 16.67 2.08 4.91
CA ILE A 163 15.98 2.21 6.20
C ILE A 163 15.52 0.81 6.66
N SER A 164 15.63 0.53 7.96
CA SER A 164 15.15 -0.74 8.53
C SER A 164 13.67 -0.95 8.26
N VAL A 165 13.32 -2.05 7.57
CA VAL A 165 11.93 -2.44 7.30
C VAL A 165 11.16 -2.73 8.58
N GLY A 166 11.81 -3.29 9.61
CA GLY A 166 11.19 -3.47 10.92
C GLY A 166 10.77 -2.15 11.55
N LYS A 167 11.64 -1.10 11.51
CA LYS A 167 11.29 0.24 11.97
C LYS A 167 10.18 0.88 11.12
N MET A 168 10.16 0.63 9.82
CA MET A 168 9.07 1.07 8.95
C MET A 168 7.74 0.44 9.36
N PHE A 169 7.72 -0.85 9.64
CA PHE A 169 6.52 -1.56 10.10
C PHE A 169 6.04 -1.02 11.45
N GLN A 170 6.94 -0.81 12.42
CA GLN A 170 6.59 -0.19 13.70
C GLN A 170 5.96 1.19 13.49
N ALA A 171 6.54 2.02 12.63
CA ALA A 171 6.11 3.39 12.37
C ALA A 171 4.75 3.48 11.62
N GLY A 172 4.37 2.45 10.86
CA GLY A 172 3.13 2.42 10.07
C GLY A 172 1.86 2.11 10.87
N ILE A 173 1.98 1.53 12.06
CA ILE A 173 0.82 1.07 12.85
C ILE A 173 -0.10 2.24 13.21
N ILE A 174 0.43 3.29 13.83
CA ILE A 174 -0.40 4.42 14.29
C ILE A 174 -1.00 5.20 13.13
N PRO A 175 -0.23 5.61 12.09
CA PRO A 175 -0.82 6.30 10.93
C PRO A 175 -1.91 5.48 10.23
N GLY A 176 -1.71 4.17 10.08
CA GLY A 176 -2.69 3.30 9.44
C GLY A 176 -3.98 3.16 10.24
N VAL A 177 -3.89 2.93 11.55
CA VAL A 177 -5.05 2.89 12.44
C VAL A 177 -5.76 4.25 12.47
N LEU A 178 -5.00 5.35 12.55
CA LEU A 178 -5.55 6.69 12.53
C LEU A 178 -6.32 6.97 11.24
N LEU A 179 -5.78 6.59 10.08
CA LEU A 179 -6.45 6.74 8.80
C LEU A 179 -7.75 5.91 8.75
N GLY A 180 -7.68 4.63 9.14
CA GLY A 180 -8.87 3.77 9.16
C GLY A 180 -9.99 4.32 10.05
N LEU A 181 -9.65 4.76 11.27
CA LEU A 181 -10.61 5.38 12.18
C LEU A 181 -11.16 6.71 11.65
N ALA A 182 -10.31 7.53 11.04
CA ALA A 182 -10.73 8.79 10.42
C ALA A 182 -11.72 8.55 9.27
N LEU A 183 -11.51 7.53 8.43
CA LEU A 183 -12.42 7.16 7.35
C LEU A 183 -13.79 6.64 7.84
N CYS A 184 -13.88 6.10 9.06
CA CYS A 184 -15.16 5.73 9.66
C CYS A 184 -16.07 6.95 9.88
N VAL A 185 -15.51 8.14 10.09
CA VAL A 185 -16.28 9.37 10.35
C VAL A 185 -17.15 9.77 9.15
N PRO A 186 -16.58 10.06 7.96
CA PRO A 186 -17.40 10.39 6.78
C PRO A 186 -18.31 9.23 6.38
N THR A 187 -17.87 7.98 6.55
CA THR A 187 -18.70 6.79 6.29
C THR A 187 -19.97 6.82 7.11
N TYR A 188 -19.87 7.02 8.43
CA TYR A 188 -21.02 7.06 9.31
C TYR A 188 -21.93 8.26 9.02
N ILE A 189 -21.36 9.46 8.83
CA ILE A 189 -22.13 10.67 8.53
C ILE A 189 -22.95 10.50 7.23
N ILE A 190 -22.31 9.99 6.16
CA ILE A 190 -22.99 9.78 4.88
C ILE A 190 -24.06 8.69 5.02
N SER A 191 -23.77 7.61 5.74
CA SER A 191 -24.70 6.51 5.95
C SER A 191 -25.96 6.94 6.69
N VAL A 192 -25.83 7.79 7.72
CA VAL A 192 -26.97 8.37 8.43
C VAL A 192 -27.75 9.31 7.52
N LYS A 193 -27.07 10.17 6.74
CA LYS A 193 -27.72 11.13 5.83
C LYS A 193 -28.46 10.47 4.69
N ARG A 194 -27.93 9.35 4.16
CA ARG A 194 -28.57 8.59 3.06
C ARG A 194 -29.50 7.46 3.56
N HIS A 195 -29.69 7.34 4.88
CA HIS A 195 -30.56 6.33 5.50
C HIS A 195 -30.19 4.89 5.12
N TYR A 196 -28.90 4.56 5.04
CA TYR A 196 -28.45 3.22 4.71
C TYR A 196 -28.84 2.18 5.77
N PRO A 197 -28.96 0.92 5.38
CA PRO A 197 -29.43 -0.14 6.25
C PRO A 197 -28.61 -0.28 7.53
N LYS A 198 -29.29 -0.74 8.55
CA LYS A 198 -28.68 -1.26 9.79
C LYS A 198 -29.29 -2.63 10.05
N HIS A 199 -28.47 -3.57 10.50
CA HIS A 199 -28.96 -4.90 10.84
C HIS A 199 -29.23 -5.01 12.34
N GLU A 200 -29.92 -6.07 12.73
CA GLU A 200 -30.14 -6.36 14.14
C GLU A 200 -28.84 -6.68 14.86
N ARG A 201 -28.78 -6.31 16.12
CA ARG A 201 -27.62 -6.59 16.94
C ARG A 201 -27.43 -8.09 17.12
N SER A 202 -26.30 -8.64 16.65
CA SER A 202 -25.97 -10.05 16.85
C SER A 202 -25.96 -10.43 18.33
N SER A 203 -26.57 -11.57 18.68
CA SER A 203 -26.56 -12.09 20.05
C SER A 203 -25.12 -12.39 20.50
N TRP A 204 -24.88 -12.35 21.80
CA TRP A 204 -23.56 -12.69 22.35
C TRP A 204 -23.12 -14.12 21.99
N LYS A 205 -24.07 -15.06 21.90
CA LYS A 205 -23.79 -16.43 21.47
C LYS A 205 -23.25 -16.46 20.04
N LYS A 206 -23.90 -15.73 19.11
CA LYS A 206 -23.48 -15.62 17.71
C LYS A 206 -22.11 -14.93 17.57
N ARG A 207 -21.87 -13.85 18.35
CA ARG A 207 -20.55 -13.18 18.39
C ARG A 207 -19.45 -14.12 18.82
N LEU A 208 -19.69 -14.91 19.88
CA LEU A 208 -18.70 -15.88 20.37
C LEU A 208 -18.42 -17.00 19.36
N GLU A 209 -19.46 -17.49 18.70
CA GLU A 209 -19.36 -18.52 17.66
C GLU A 209 -18.52 -18.01 16.47
N VAL A 210 -18.84 -16.84 15.93
CA VAL A 210 -18.10 -16.22 14.83
C VAL A 210 -16.67 -15.88 15.23
N THR A 211 -16.42 -15.44 16.48
CA THR A 211 -15.07 -15.21 17.00
C THR A 211 -14.27 -16.50 17.06
N LYS A 212 -14.86 -17.60 17.50
CA LYS A 212 -14.20 -18.92 17.50
C LYS A 212 -13.85 -19.40 16.10
N ASP A 213 -14.72 -19.18 15.12
CA ASP A 213 -14.44 -19.52 13.72
C ASP A 213 -13.35 -18.61 13.11
N ALA A 214 -13.30 -17.35 13.49
CA ALA A 214 -12.33 -16.38 13.00
C ALA A 214 -11.00 -16.38 13.76
N ILE A 215 -10.86 -17.07 14.89
CA ILE A 215 -9.69 -16.98 15.78
C ILE A 215 -8.37 -17.25 15.05
N TRP A 216 -8.34 -18.27 14.21
CA TRP A 216 -7.15 -18.61 13.43
C TRP A 216 -6.82 -17.57 12.38
N ALA A 217 -7.83 -16.91 11.81
CA ALA A 217 -7.65 -15.79 10.90
C ALA A 217 -7.08 -14.56 11.61
N LEU A 218 -7.58 -14.26 12.82
CA LEU A 218 -7.16 -13.10 13.63
C LEU A 218 -5.80 -13.30 14.29
N LEU A 219 -5.39 -14.54 14.55
CA LEU A 219 -4.07 -14.85 15.12
C LEU A 219 -2.92 -14.52 14.15
N MET A 220 -3.15 -14.56 12.84
CA MET A 220 -2.08 -14.37 11.87
C MET A 220 -1.44 -12.96 11.95
N PRO A 221 -2.21 -11.84 11.89
CA PRO A 221 -1.61 -10.52 12.11
C PRO A 221 -0.90 -10.39 13.46
N VAL A 222 -1.41 -11.05 14.50
CA VAL A 222 -0.81 -11.05 15.84
C VAL A 222 0.53 -11.78 15.85
N ILE A 223 0.62 -12.96 15.24
CA ILE A 223 1.87 -13.74 15.12
C ILE A 223 2.90 -12.95 14.32
N LEU A 224 2.48 -12.36 13.21
CA LEU A 224 3.35 -11.61 12.31
C LEU A 224 3.89 -10.35 12.99
N LEU A 225 3.00 -9.47 13.44
CA LEU A 225 3.40 -8.22 14.09
C LEU A 225 4.10 -8.49 15.43
N GLY A 226 3.57 -9.40 16.23
CA GLY A 226 4.18 -9.77 17.50
C GLY A 226 5.60 -10.33 17.31
N GLY A 227 5.82 -11.17 16.32
CA GLY A 227 7.13 -11.73 16.01
C GLY A 227 8.15 -10.70 15.51
N ILE A 228 7.70 -9.73 14.68
CA ILE A 228 8.57 -8.64 14.19
C ILE A 228 8.85 -7.62 15.29
N LEU A 229 7.82 -7.20 16.04
CA LEU A 229 7.96 -6.19 17.09
C LEU A 229 8.82 -6.69 18.27
N SER A 230 8.71 -7.98 18.61
CA SER A 230 9.56 -8.61 19.64
C SER A 230 11.00 -8.88 19.18
N GLY A 231 11.32 -8.70 17.88
CA GLY A 231 12.63 -9.01 17.32
C GLY A 231 12.91 -10.50 17.14
N ILE A 232 11.91 -11.38 17.35
CA ILE A 232 12.04 -12.83 17.15
C ILE A 232 12.20 -13.15 15.66
N PHE A 233 11.50 -12.44 14.78
CA PHE A 233 11.53 -12.63 13.34
C PHE A 233 12.00 -11.38 12.62
N THR A 234 12.87 -11.57 11.63
CA THR A 234 13.08 -10.59 10.57
C THR A 234 11.82 -10.53 9.67
N PRO A 235 11.60 -9.44 8.91
CA PRO A 235 10.49 -9.38 7.95
C PRO A 235 10.46 -10.56 6.96
N THR A 236 11.62 -11.05 6.54
CA THR A 236 11.73 -12.19 5.62
C THR A 236 11.29 -13.49 6.29
N GLU A 237 11.77 -13.79 7.49
CA GLU A 237 11.35 -14.96 8.26
C GLU A 237 9.85 -14.90 8.58
N ALA A 238 9.35 -13.73 9.00
CA ALA A 238 7.93 -13.52 9.26
C ALA A 238 7.06 -13.80 8.03
N SER A 239 7.51 -13.46 6.83
CA SER A 239 6.80 -13.75 5.59
C SER A 239 6.66 -15.26 5.32
N ILE A 240 7.73 -16.03 5.59
CA ILE A 240 7.74 -17.48 5.43
C ILE A 240 6.83 -18.13 6.48
N VAL A 241 6.95 -17.72 7.76
CA VAL A 241 6.08 -18.20 8.84
C VAL A 241 4.62 -17.97 8.50
N THR A 242 4.30 -16.79 7.96
CA THR A 242 2.92 -16.43 7.56
C THR A 242 2.42 -17.30 6.41
N CYS A 243 3.27 -17.61 5.41
CA CYS A 243 2.93 -18.54 4.32
C CYS A 243 2.60 -19.93 4.85
N VAL A 244 3.48 -20.48 5.69
CA VAL A 244 3.29 -21.81 6.28
C VAL A 244 2.04 -21.84 7.15
N TYR A 245 1.84 -20.81 7.98
CA TYR A 245 0.64 -20.67 8.81
C TYR A 245 -0.64 -20.63 7.96
N SER A 246 -0.66 -19.81 6.92
CA SER A 246 -1.82 -19.68 6.03
C SER A 246 -2.15 -20.98 5.32
N LEU A 247 -1.12 -21.74 4.90
CA LEU A 247 -1.29 -23.05 4.28
C LEU A 247 -1.86 -24.06 5.28
N ILE A 248 -1.30 -24.13 6.49
CA ILE A 248 -1.77 -25.04 7.55
C ILE A 248 -3.23 -24.73 7.90
N VAL A 249 -3.57 -23.45 8.11
CA VAL A 249 -4.93 -23.04 8.46
C VAL A 249 -5.89 -23.32 7.31
N GLY A 250 -5.52 -23.01 6.07
CA GLY A 250 -6.36 -23.22 4.89
C GLY A 250 -6.63 -24.69 4.58
N VAL A 251 -5.63 -25.55 4.73
CA VAL A 251 -5.72 -26.99 4.39
C VAL A 251 -6.29 -27.80 5.55
N PHE A 252 -5.75 -27.64 6.77
CA PHE A 252 -6.05 -28.57 7.89
C PHE A 252 -7.13 -28.05 8.83
N VAL A 253 -7.19 -26.73 9.07
CA VAL A 253 -8.16 -26.15 10.01
C VAL A 253 -9.47 -25.82 9.30
N TYR A 254 -9.40 -25.01 8.25
CA TYR A 254 -10.60 -24.60 7.51
C TYR A 254 -10.99 -25.56 6.40
N LYS A 255 -10.07 -26.39 5.93
CA LYS A 255 -10.31 -27.43 4.89
C LYS A 255 -10.92 -26.85 3.61
N VAL A 256 -10.54 -25.62 3.24
CA VAL A 256 -11.02 -24.94 2.05
C VAL A 256 -10.06 -25.13 0.88
N ILE A 257 -8.76 -25.23 1.15
CA ILE A 257 -7.71 -25.47 0.14
C ILE A 257 -7.40 -26.95 0.11
N MET A 258 -7.44 -27.55 -1.07
CA MET A 258 -6.84 -28.87 -1.32
C MET A 258 -5.37 -28.66 -1.72
N LEU A 259 -4.50 -29.63 -1.42
CA LEU A 259 -3.09 -29.56 -1.84
C LEU A 259 -2.92 -29.45 -3.36
N SER A 260 -3.88 -29.98 -4.13
CA SER A 260 -3.98 -29.83 -5.59
C SER A 260 -4.23 -28.39 -6.04
N ASP A 261 -4.82 -27.53 -5.19
CA ASP A 261 -5.14 -26.13 -5.53
C ASP A 261 -3.92 -25.21 -5.33
N VAL A 262 -2.94 -25.64 -4.52
CA VAL A 262 -1.76 -24.81 -4.18
C VAL A 262 -1.02 -24.30 -5.41
N PRO A 263 -0.73 -25.12 -6.45
CA PRO A 263 -0.08 -24.61 -7.67
C PRO A 263 -0.90 -23.53 -8.38
N ARG A 264 -2.23 -23.64 -8.36
CA ARG A 264 -3.16 -22.67 -8.96
C ARG A 264 -3.15 -21.33 -8.20
N ILE A 265 -2.91 -21.35 -6.91
CA ILE A 265 -2.77 -20.14 -6.09
C ILE A 265 -1.36 -19.55 -6.26
N VAL A 266 -0.33 -20.38 -6.28
CA VAL A 266 1.07 -19.96 -6.36
C VAL A 266 1.41 -19.32 -7.70
N TYR A 267 1.00 -19.90 -8.83
CA TYR A 267 1.41 -19.47 -10.16
C TYR A 267 1.07 -17.99 -10.48
N PRO A 268 -0.18 -17.49 -10.28
CA PRO A 268 -0.48 -16.07 -10.51
C PRO A 268 0.35 -15.14 -9.62
N ASN A 269 0.60 -15.55 -8.37
CA ASN A 269 1.41 -14.76 -7.43
C ASN A 269 2.87 -14.65 -7.84
N MET A 270 3.46 -15.75 -8.31
CA MET A 270 4.82 -15.73 -8.84
C MET A 270 4.95 -14.80 -10.04
N ARG A 271 3.95 -14.78 -10.92
CA ARG A 271 3.91 -13.86 -12.07
C ARG A 271 3.87 -12.39 -11.63
N SER A 272 3.01 -12.06 -10.67
CA SER A 272 2.91 -10.71 -10.12
C SER A 272 4.19 -10.28 -9.42
N CYS A 273 4.75 -11.18 -8.60
CA CYS A 273 6.02 -10.95 -7.91
C CYS A 273 7.18 -10.71 -8.88
N SER A 274 7.27 -11.49 -9.97
CA SER A 274 8.31 -11.32 -11.00
C SER A 274 8.25 -9.93 -11.63
N SER A 275 7.06 -9.38 -11.87
CA SER A 275 6.89 -8.02 -12.38
C SER A 275 7.43 -6.96 -11.43
N ILE A 276 7.20 -7.14 -10.13
CA ILE A 276 7.72 -6.23 -9.09
C ILE A 276 9.25 -6.32 -9.01
N ILE A 277 9.82 -7.52 -9.04
CA ILE A 277 11.28 -7.73 -9.00
C ILE A 277 11.97 -7.07 -10.21
N ILE A 278 11.42 -7.23 -11.41
CA ILE A 278 11.94 -6.57 -12.62
C ILE A 278 11.87 -5.05 -12.46
N LEU A 279 10.77 -4.53 -11.95
CA LEU A 279 10.61 -3.09 -11.68
C LEU A 279 11.69 -2.58 -10.72
N ILE A 280 11.95 -3.28 -9.61
CA ILE A 280 12.96 -2.91 -8.61
C ILE A 280 14.36 -2.90 -9.24
N GLY A 281 14.71 -3.94 -10.01
CA GLY A 281 16.01 -4.05 -10.66
C GLY A 281 16.26 -2.90 -11.65
N LEU A 282 15.29 -2.60 -12.51
CA LEU A 282 15.42 -1.51 -13.50
C LEU A 282 15.37 -0.12 -12.85
N ALA A 283 14.56 0.05 -11.80
CA ALA A 283 14.53 1.28 -11.02
C ALA A 283 15.86 1.54 -10.28
N ASN A 284 16.54 0.49 -9.82
CA ASN A 284 17.87 0.64 -9.20
C ASN A 284 18.92 1.13 -10.21
N VAL A 285 18.86 0.69 -11.48
CA VAL A 285 19.70 1.23 -12.55
C VAL A 285 19.43 2.73 -12.75
N PHE A 286 18.15 3.10 -12.81
CA PHE A 286 17.73 4.50 -12.97
C PHE A 286 18.19 5.36 -11.78
N ALA A 287 17.99 4.90 -10.55
CA ALA A 287 18.43 5.57 -9.33
C ALA A 287 19.96 5.74 -9.27
N PHE A 288 20.72 4.73 -9.73
CA PHE A 288 22.17 4.83 -9.85
C PHE A 288 22.57 5.98 -10.78
N ILE A 289 21.95 6.11 -11.94
CA ILE A 289 22.21 7.19 -12.90
C ILE A 289 21.89 8.55 -12.26
N LEU A 290 20.75 8.68 -11.59
CA LEU A 290 20.37 9.92 -10.89
C LEU A 290 21.40 10.32 -9.82
N THR A 291 21.88 9.34 -9.07
CA THR A 291 22.89 9.56 -8.02
C THR A 291 24.24 9.95 -8.61
N ASN A 292 24.68 9.27 -9.67
CA ASN A 292 25.92 9.56 -10.39
C ASN A 292 25.93 10.99 -10.95
N GLU A 293 24.79 11.45 -11.48
CA GLU A 293 24.59 12.81 -12.00
C GLU A 293 24.32 13.86 -10.89
N ARG A 294 24.30 13.43 -9.64
CA ARG A 294 23.99 14.27 -8.47
C ARG A 294 22.66 15.00 -8.57
N ILE A 295 21.65 14.36 -9.23
CA ILE A 295 20.31 14.94 -9.37
C ILE A 295 19.65 15.19 -8.01
N PRO A 296 19.69 14.25 -7.03
CA PRO A 296 19.13 14.49 -5.70
C PRO A 296 19.68 15.74 -5.05
N GLN A 297 21.01 15.95 -5.13
CA GLN A 297 21.68 17.12 -4.55
C GLN A 297 21.30 18.40 -5.28
N LYS A 298 21.24 18.37 -6.63
CA LYS A 298 20.82 19.52 -7.44
C LYS A 298 19.37 19.94 -7.10
N VAL A 299 18.47 18.97 -6.96
CA VAL A 299 17.08 19.22 -6.56
C VAL A 299 16.99 19.78 -5.15
N ALA A 300 17.74 19.19 -4.21
CA ALA A 300 17.79 19.68 -2.83
C ALA A 300 18.30 21.12 -2.77
N THR A 301 19.42 21.42 -3.44
CA THR A 301 19.97 22.79 -3.49
C THR A 301 18.99 23.77 -4.14
N ALA A 302 18.32 23.39 -5.23
CA ALA A 302 17.32 24.25 -5.90
C ALA A 302 16.15 24.56 -4.96
N ILE A 303 15.61 23.55 -4.25
CA ILE A 303 14.51 23.76 -3.31
C ILE A 303 14.95 24.61 -2.13
N LEU A 304 16.11 24.33 -1.54
CA LEU A 304 16.64 25.07 -0.38
C LEU A 304 17.06 26.50 -0.73
N SER A 305 17.42 26.77 -1.99
CA SER A 305 17.65 28.14 -2.44
C SER A 305 16.37 28.97 -2.58
N MET A 306 15.23 28.30 -2.78
CA MET A 306 13.90 28.96 -2.82
C MET A 306 13.35 29.21 -1.42
N THR A 307 13.54 28.24 -0.50
CA THR A 307 13.07 28.35 0.88
C THR A 307 13.80 27.38 1.82
N THR A 308 14.16 27.88 3.00
CA THR A 308 14.68 27.10 4.11
C THR A 308 13.61 26.80 5.16
N ASN A 309 12.39 27.29 4.96
CA ASN A 309 11.28 27.06 5.88
C ASN A 309 10.84 25.60 5.80
N ARG A 310 11.03 24.86 6.91
CA ARG A 310 10.68 23.44 7.03
C ARG A 310 9.24 23.15 6.60
N ILE A 311 8.28 24.00 6.99
CA ILE A 311 6.86 23.80 6.67
C ILE A 311 6.63 23.87 5.16
N LEU A 312 7.23 24.87 4.49
CA LEU A 312 7.05 25.02 3.04
C LEU A 312 7.71 23.88 2.26
N VAL A 313 8.87 23.39 2.72
CA VAL A 313 9.53 22.23 2.09
C VAL A 313 8.69 20.98 2.25
N ILE A 314 8.13 20.71 3.44
CA ILE A 314 7.23 19.56 3.66
C ILE A 314 5.98 19.65 2.77
N LEU A 315 5.37 20.82 2.64
CA LEU A 315 4.21 21.02 1.77
C LEU A 315 4.57 20.80 0.30
N LEU A 316 5.73 21.29 -0.15
CA LEU A 316 6.22 21.07 -1.51
C LEU A 316 6.46 19.57 -1.79
N ILE A 317 7.09 18.87 -0.86
CA ILE A 317 7.28 17.41 -0.96
C ILE A 317 5.91 16.72 -1.07
N ASN A 318 4.96 17.05 -0.22
CA ASN A 318 3.61 16.49 -0.27
C ASN A 318 2.91 16.78 -1.60
N PHE A 319 3.05 17.99 -2.14
CA PHE A 319 2.47 18.36 -3.43
C PHE A 319 3.08 17.54 -4.58
N VAL A 320 4.40 17.37 -4.61
CA VAL A 320 5.08 16.54 -5.62
C VAL A 320 4.65 15.09 -5.52
N LEU A 321 4.60 14.54 -4.32
CA LEU A 321 4.23 13.14 -4.10
C LEU A 321 2.79 12.85 -4.50
N ILE A 322 1.82 13.71 -4.12
CA ILE A 322 0.43 13.49 -4.51
C ILE A 322 0.27 13.60 -6.02
N PHE A 323 0.96 14.57 -6.65
CA PHE A 323 0.95 14.74 -8.09
C PHE A 323 1.48 13.48 -8.80
N VAL A 324 2.61 12.92 -8.36
CA VAL A 324 3.17 11.68 -8.91
C VAL A 324 2.22 10.50 -8.67
N GLY A 325 1.68 10.38 -7.45
CA GLY A 325 0.75 9.30 -7.07
C GLY A 325 -0.57 9.29 -7.84
N MET A 326 -0.98 10.44 -8.39
CA MET A 326 -2.19 10.52 -9.25
C MET A 326 -2.01 9.80 -10.60
N PHE A 327 -0.77 9.68 -11.10
CA PHE A 327 -0.46 9.15 -12.44
C PHE A 327 0.22 7.79 -12.42
N MET A 328 0.90 7.44 -11.34
CA MET A 328 1.76 6.26 -11.27
C MET A 328 1.32 5.30 -10.19
N GLU A 329 1.60 4.03 -10.42
CA GLU A 329 1.49 2.99 -9.40
C GLU A 329 2.51 3.27 -8.27
N SER A 330 2.09 3.01 -7.03
CA SER A 330 2.82 3.42 -5.83
C SER A 330 4.24 2.86 -5.71
N LEU A 331 4.47 1.62 -6.12
CA LEU A 331 5.79 0.99 -6.03
C LEU A 331 6.79 1.68 -6.96
N ALA A 332 6.37 1.99 -8.19
CA ALA A 332 7.18 2.74 -9.13
C ALA A 332 7.43 4.18 -8.65
N ALA A 333 6.40 4.82 -8.11
CA ALA A 333 6.51 6.17 -7.55
C ALA A 333 7.52 6.22 -6.39
N ILE A 334 7.51 5.25 -5.48
CA ILE A 334 8.48 5.13 -4.38
C ILE A 334 9.91 5.02 -4.93
N LEU A 335 10.16 4.09 -5.85
CA LEU A 335 11.49 3.83 -6.40
C LEU A 335 12.10 5.04 -7.12
N ILE A 336 11.27 5.89 -7.72
CA ILE A 336 11.71 7.10 -8.44
C ILE A 336 11.86 8.29 -7.50
N THR A 337 10.90 8.50 -6.60
CA THR A 337 10.84 9.74 -5.80
C THR A 337 11.69 9.69 -4.54
N PHE A 338 11.81 8.53 -3.89
CA PHE A 338 12.51 8.42 -2.60
C PHE A 338 13.99 8.79 -2.68
N PRO A 339 14.78 8.28 -3.64
CA PRO A 339 16.19 8.69 -3.75
C PRO A 339 16.39 10.19 -3.98
N VAL A 340 15.39 10.86 -4.57
CA VAL A 340 15.45 12.30 -4.88
C VAL A 340 14.95 13.14 -3.71
N LEU A 341 13.84 12.77 -3.07
CA LEU A 341 13.19 13.59 -2.06
C LEU A 341 13.70 13.35 -0.63
N LEU A 342 14.25 12.17 -0.33
CA LEU A 342 14.81 11.90 1.00
C LEU A 342 15.94 12.86 1.37
N PRO A 343 16.94 13.16 0.50
CA PRO A 343 17.96 14.17 0.81
C PRO A 343 17.38 15.56 1.07
N VAL A 344 16.30 15.95 0.37
CA VAL A 344 15.60 17.23 0.61
C VAL A 344 14.97 17.24 2.00
N ALA A 345 14.26 16.17 2.36
CA ALA A 345 13.58 16.03 3.65
C ALA A 345 14.59 16.03 4.82
N THR A 346 15.69 15.28 4.69
CA THR A 346 16.73 15.22 5.72
C THR A 346 17.48 16.54 5.88
N ALA A 347 17.65 17.32 4.81
CA ALA A 347 18.28 18.63 4.86
C ALA A 347 17.48 19.65 5.70
N VAL A 348 16.15 19.48 5.83
CA VAL A 348 15.30 20.29 6.73
C VAL A 348 15.08 19.63 8.10
N GLY A 349 15.87 18.60 8.44
CA GLY A 349 15.83 17.94 9.75
C GLY A 349 14.68 16.94 9.93
N MET A 350 14.07 16.43 8.84
CA MET A 350 13.05 15.39 8.93
C MET A 350 13.71 14.01 9.13
N ASN A 351 13.15 13.21 10.06
CA ASN A 351 13.62 11.85 10.26
C ASN A 351 13.34 10.98 9.01
N PRO A 352 14.32 10.17 8.53
CA PRO A 352 14.12 9.32 7.35
C PRO A 352 12.93 8.35 7.43
N VAL A 353 12.68 7.74 8.59
CA VAL A 353 11.53 6.83 8.80
C VAL A 353 10.22 7.61 8.69
N HIS A 354 10.14 8.78 9.32
CA HIS A 354 8.98 9.65 9.25
C HIS A 354 8.70 10.10 7.81
N PHE A 355 9.74 10.57 7.07
CA PHE A 355 9.61 10.91 5.66
C PHE A 355 9.05 9.75 4.85
N ALA A 356 9.61 8.54 5.04
CA ALA A 356 9.21 7.37 4.27
C ALA A 356 7.72 7.02 4.49
N LEU A 357 7.25 7.04 5.75
CA LEU A 357 5.83 6.79 6.07
C LEU A 357 4.91 7.88 5.53
N MET A 358 5.27 9.16 5.71
CA MET A 358 4.53 10.29 5.14
C MET A 358 4.42 10.15 3.62
N ALA A 359 5.51 9.83 2.94
CA ALA A 359 5.55 9.70 1.49
C ALA A 359 4.73 8.49 1.00
N ILE A 360 4.79 7.35 1.67
CA ILE A 360 3.94 6.20 1.36
C ILE A 360 2.46 6.56 1.53
N LEU A 361 2.08 7.15 2.67
CA LEU A 361 0.71 7.60 2.91
C LEU A 361 0.22 8.53 1.80
N ASN A 362 1.04 9.49 1.40
CA ASN A 362 0.73 10.45 0.35
C ASN A 362 0.50 9.75 -1.01
N LEU A 363 1.43 8.87 -1.42
CA LEU A 363 1.32 8.13 -2.67
C LEU A 363 0.09 7.21 -2.70
N MET A 364 -0.27 6.59 -1.54
CA MET A 364 -1.49 5.79 -1.43
C MET A 364 -2.75 6.64 -1.64
N ILE A 365 -2.81 7.84 -1.06
CA ILE A 365 -3.90 8.80 -1.30
C ILE A 365 -3.97 9.19 -2.78
N GLY A 366 -2.82 9.35 -3.43
CA GLY A 366 -2.73 9.59 -4.88
C GLY A 366 -3.48 8.54 -5.71
N LEU A 367 -3.45 7.26 -5.32
CA LEU A 367 -4.18 6.17 -6.00
C LEU A 367 -5.72 6.32 -5.96
N THR A 368 -6.24 7.18 -5.09
CA THR A 368 -7.68 7.50 -5.02
C THR A 368 -7.99 8.91 -5.56
N THR A 369 -7.00 9.56 -6.17
CA THR A 369 -7.09 10.94 -6.66
C THR A 369 -7.05 10.97 -8.19
N PRO A 370 -7.92 11.76 -8.88
CA PRO A 370 -7.83 11.89 -10.33
C PRO A 370 -6.52 12.58 -10.75
N PRO A 371 -6.06 12.41 -12.03
CA PRO A 371 -6.84 11.98 -13.18
C PRO A 371 -6.94 10.46 -13.36
N VAL A 372 -5.97 9.68 -12.86
CA VAL A 372 -6.01 8.21 -13.04
C VAL A 372 -6.75 7.55 -11.89
N GLY A 373 -6.27 7.70 -10.63
CA GLY A 373 -6.91 7.14 -9.44
C GLY A 373 -7.14 5.64 -9.54
N MET A 374 -6.06 4.84 -9.65
CA MET A 374 -6.13 3.41 -9.97
C MET A 374 -7.09 2.62 -9.07
N CYS A 375 -7.14 2.91 -7.77
CA CYS A 375 -8.05 2.22 -6.85
C CYS A 375 -9.52 2.54 -7.17
N ILE A 376 -9.83 3.80 -7.50
CA ILE A 376 -11.20 4.19 -7.89
C ILE A 376 -11.57 3.57 -9.22
N CYS A 377 -10.67 3.59 -10.21
CA CYS A 377 -10.94 3.00 -11.53
C CYS A 377 -11.19 1.49 -11.43
N THR A 378 -10.38 0.78 -10.63
CA THR A 378 -10.56 -0.66 -10.39
C THR A 378 -11.88 -0.94 -9.68
N GLY A 379 -12.20 -0.18 -8.62
CA GLY A 379 -13.47 -0.30 -7.92
C GLY A 379 -14.68 0.04 -8.80
N ALA A 380 -14.56 1.06 -9.66
CA ALA A 380 -15.60 1.45 -10.60
C ALA A 380 -15.89 0.36 -11.64
N GLN A 381 -14.86 -0.36 -12.10
CA GLN A 381 -15.03 -1.54 -12.97
C GLN A 381 -15.77 -2.66 -12.27
N ILE A 382 -15.47 -2.94 -11.00
CA ILE A 382 -16.16 -3.96 -10.19
C ILE A 382 -17.62 -3.57 -9.95
N GLY A 383 -17.87 -2.29 -9.59
CA GLY A 383 -19.21 -1.79 -9.29
C GLY A 383 -20.04 -1.41 -10.52
N GLY A 384 -19.50 -1.52 -11.74
CA GLY A 384 -20.19 -1.17 -12.98
C GLY A 384 -20.56 0.31 -13.12
N VAL A 385 -19.81 1.21 -12.44
CA VAL A 385 -20.06 2.66 -12.43
C VAL A 385 -18.99 3.43 -13.19
N SER A 386 -19.30 4.66 -13.61
CA SER A 386 -18.27 5.51 -14.19
C SER A 386 -17.28 5.98 -13.12
N SER A 387 -15.97 5.96 -13.45
CA SER A 387 -14.92 6.41 -12.53
C SER A 387 -15.15 7.84 -12.03
N TRP A 388 -15.76 8.71 -12.84
CA TRP A 388 -16.07 10.09 -12.46
C TRP A 388 -17.17 10.18 -11.39
N LYS A 389 -18.20 9.30 -11.47
CA LYS A 389 -19.26 9.22 -10.45
C LYS A 389 -18.68 8.72 -9.13
N ALA A 390 -17.89 7.64 -9.19
CA ALA A 390 -17.19 7.09 -8.01
C ALA A 390 -16.22 8.11 -7.40
N PHE A 391 -15.50 8.86 -8.22
CA PHE A 391 -14.60 9.90 -7.74
C PHE A 391 -15.33 11.02 -6.98
N LYS A 392 -16.47 11.50 -7.50
CA LYS A 392 -17.29 12.50 -6.78
C LYS A 392 -17.74 11.98 -5.41
N ALA A 393 -18.14 10.72 -5.33
CA ALA A 393 -18.52 10.09 -4.07
C ALA A 393 -17.31 9.91 -3.12
N ASN A 394 -16.09 9.81 -3.67
CA ASN A 394 -14.86 9.68 -2.89
C ASN A 394 -14.39 11.02 -2.26
N MET A 395 -14.89 12.17 -2.68
CA MET A 395 -14.39 13.47 -2.20
C MET A 395 -14.36 13.64 -0.67
N PRO A 396 -15.38 13.21 0.11
CA PRO A 396 -15.33 13.29 1.56
C PRO A 396 -14.21 12.43 2.18
N PHE A 397 -13.97 11.26 1.61
CA PHE A 397 -12.92 10.34 2.03
C PHE A 397 -11.54 10.89 1.68
N LEU A 398 -11.39 11.48 0.49
CA LEU A 398 -10.15 12.12 0.06
C LEU A 398 -9.78 13.30 0.97
N ILE A 399 -10.74 14.17 1.30
CA ILE A 399 -10.52 15.29 2.22
C ILE A 399 -10.09 14.77 3.59
N THR A 400 -10.74 13.74 4.11
CA THR A 400 -10.38 13.12 5.39
C THR A 400 -8.95 12.55 5.34
N SER A 401 -8.61 11.86 4.26
CA SER A 401 -7.26 11.30 4.08
C SER A 401 -6.19 12.39 3.99
N LEU A 402 -6.49 13.51 3.32
CA LEU A 402 -5.59 14.67 3.26
C LEU A 402 -5.41 15.34 4.62
N ILE A 403 -6.46 15.42 5.43
CA ILE A 403 -6.34 15.93 6.81
C ILE A 403 -5.43 15.03 7.64
N VAL A 404 -5.59 13.70 7.54
CA VAL A 404 -4.70 12.74 8.21
C VAL A 404 -3.26 12.86 7.69
N LEU A 405 -3.08 13.02 6.38
CA LEU A 405 -1.77 13.23 5.79
C LEU A 405 -1.09 14.47 6.35
N MET A 406 -1.80 15.60 6.43
CA MET A 406 -1.23 16.83 7.00
C MET A 406 -0.89 16.64 8.48
N LEU A 407 -1.75 15.98 9.25
CA LEU A 407 -1.49 15.69 10.66
C LEU A 407 -0.24 14.79 10.81
N VAL A 408 -0.11 13.75 10.02
CA VAL A 408 1.07 12.88 10.01
C VAL A 408 2.31 13.67 9.56
N SER A 409 2.22 14.50 8.52
CA SER A 409 3.36 15.25 7.97
C SER A 409 4.01 16.22 8.96
N PHE A 410 3.23 16.80 9.87
CA PHE A 410 3.72 17.79 10.84
C PHE A 410 3.88 17.25 12.26
N CYS A 411 3.41 16.04 12.55
CA CYS A 411 3.45 15.44 13.87
C CYS A 411 4.30 14.16 13.86
N GLU A 412 5.63 14.31 13.95
CA GLU A 412 6.57 13.18 13.94
C GLU A 412 6.28 12.09 14.99
N PRO A 413 5.81 12.41 16.22
CA PRO A 413 5.45 11.39 17.20
C PRO A 413 4.45 10.34 16.70
N ILE A 414 3.57 10.68 15.76
CA ILE A 414 2.60 9.72 15.20
C ILE A 414 3.30 8.54 14.51
N THR A 415 4.45 8.78 13.88
CA THR A 415 5.23 7.74 13.20
C THR A 415 6.38 7.20 14.04
N LEU A 416 6.95 8.00 14.92
CA LEU A 416 8.18 7.66 15.64
C LEU A 416 7.95 7.13 17.05
N TRP A 417 6.74 7.24 17.60
CA TRP A 417 6.45 6.82 18.99
C TRP A 417 6.68 5.32 19.19
N ILE A 418 6.10 4.46 18.34
CA ILE A 418 6.32 3.00 18.47
C ILE A 418 7.80 2.65 18.23
N PRO A 419 8.47 3.10 17.15
CA PRO A 419 9.90 2.85 16.99
C PRO A 419 10.77 3.30 18.18
N SER A 420 10.40 4.38 18.87
CA SER A 420 11.15 4.86 20.05
C SER A 420 10.99 3.97 21.28
N LEU A 421 9.95 3.12 21.35
CA LEU A 421 9.75 2.17 22.46
C LEU A 421 10.63 0.92 22.31
N PHE A 422 11.11 0.64 21.09
CA PHE A 422 11.93 -0.52 20.74
C PHE A 422 13.33 -0.14 20.23
N ALA A 423 13.75 1.12 20.44
CA ALA A 423 15.05 1.65 20.03
C ALA A 423 16.13 1.32 21.04
#